data_a6f4212dc290f6ad36a957bd2995c053
#
_entry.id   a6f4212dc290f6ad36a957bd2995c053
#
_cell.length_a   1.000
_cell.length_b   1.000
_cell.length_c   1.000
_cell.angle_alpha   90.00
_cell.angle_beta   90.00
_cell.angle_gamma   90.00
#
_symmetry.space_group_name_H-M   'P 1'
#
loop_
_entity.id
_entity.type
_entity.pdbx_description
1 polymer ?
#
loop_
_entity_poly.entity_id
_entity_poly.type
_entity_poly.pdbx_seq_one_letter_code
_entity_poly.pdbx_strand_id
1 'polypeptide(L)'
;FPEAYAEMQGQYFGTEEATDKEKRVAGCPEYAFNEYLQIGLEQGIGGWIVFVSWLGSMMYYGIRNRQHGAVGGVLALVVFAMSSYPLQLPSFWVALMFLGAVCVTEKGTQRTQRTRIFAEKLLIGSLSLASVCLFIGQKGNYEAYRRWGRMQMLYNNKAYESVAEDYHSLHDKLKHKPEFLFEEAQ
;
A
#
# COMPACT_ATOMS: atom_id res chain seq x y z
N PHE A 1 -3.98 -8.91 4.98
CA PHE A 1 -4.56 -8.66 6.32
C PHE A 1 -6.03 -9.09 6.42
N PRO A 2 -6.97 -8.70 5.50
CA PRO A 2 -8.40 -9.03 5.63
C PRO A 2 -8.70 -10.52 5.76
N GLU A 3 -8.02 -11.38 4.99
CA GLU A 3 -8.22 -12.83 5.01
C GLU A 3 -7.88 -13.43 6.38
N ALA A 4 -6.69 -13.14 6.91
CA ALA A 4 -6.26 -13.65 8.22
C ALA A 4 -7.16 -13.12 9.34
N TYR A 5 -7.62 -11.86 9.24
CA TYR A 5 -8.55 -11.29 10.22
C TYR A 5 -9.92 -11.98 10.15
N ALA A 6 -10.47 -12.18 8.95
CA ALA A 6 -11.76 -12.83 8.76
C ALA A 6 -11.74 -14.29 9.25
N GLU A 7 -10.65 -15.02 9.02
CA GLU A 7 -10.47 -16.37 9.51
C GLU A 7 -10.47 -16.43 11.05
N MET A 8 -9.66 -15.58 11.69
CA MET A 8 -9.61 -15.50 13.16
C MET A 8 -10.94 -15.05 13.76
N GLN A 9 -11.61 -14.09 13.12
CA GLN A 9 -12.94 -13.61 13.52
C GLN A 9 -13.98 -14.73 13.40
N GLY A 10 -13.95 -15.50 12.30
CA GLY A 10 -14.82 -16.67 12.10
C GLY A 10 -14.60 -17.75 13.16
N GLN A 11 -13.35 -18.03 13.52
CA GLN A 11 -13.01 -18.95 14.60
C GLN A 11 -13.56 -18.47 15.95
N TYR A 12 -13.34 -17.18 16.28
CA TYR A 12 -13.85 -16.59 17.53
C TYR A 12 -15.37 -16.61 17.60
N PHE A 13 -16.08 -16.30 16.51
CA PHE A 13 -17.54 -16.32 16.46
C PHE A 13 -18.16 -17.72 16.49
N GLY A 14 -17.36 -18.75 16.25
CA GLY A 14 -17.72 -20.15 16.47
C GLY A 14 -17.64 -20.59 17.93
N THR A 15 -17.05 -19.78 18.82
CA THR A 15 -16.97 -20.08 20.26
C THR A 15 -18.22 -19.59 21.01
N GLU A 16 -18.49 -20.20 22.15
CA GLU A 16 -19.58 -19.78 23.07
C GLU A 16 -19.30 -18.43 23.75
N GLU A 17 -18.07 -17.93 23.65
CA GLU A 17 -17.65 -16.65 24.27
C GLU A 17 -18.11 -15.42 23.47
N ALA A 18 -18.42 -15.61 22.17
CA ALA A 18 -18.81 -14.53 21.29
C ALA A 18 -20.27 -14.10 21.50
N THR A 19 -20.46 -12.87 21.90
CA THR A 19 -21.80 -12.28 22.13
C THR A 19 -22.48 -11.90 20.81
N ASP A 20 -23.82 -12.00 20.77
CA ASP A 20 -24.62 -11.57 19.59
C ASP A 20 -24.44 -10.09 19.24
N LYS A 21 -24.10 -9.25 20.23
CA LYS A 21 -23.75 -7.84 19.99
C LYS A 21 -22.43 -7.69 19.22
N GLU A 22 -21.42 -8.46 19.57
CA GLU A 22 -20.13 -8.46 18.87
C GLU A 22 -20.29 -8.94 17.43
N LYS A 23 -21.06 -10.01 17.21
CA LYS A 23 -21.36 -10.50 15.85
C LYS A 23 -22.07 -9.46 14.97
N ARG A 24 -22.92 -8.61 15.55
CA ARG A 24 -23.65 -7.56 14.80
C ARG A 24 -22.80 -6.33 14.50
N VAL A 25 -21.82 -6.01 15.35
CA VAL A 25 -20.97 -4.81 15.22
C VAL A 25 -19.66 -5.13 14.51
N ALA A 26 -19.32 -6.41 14.43
CA ALA A 26 -18.12 -6.87 13.77
C ALA A 26 -18.14 -6.51 12.29
N GLY A 27 -17.21 -5.66 11.88
CA GLY A 27 -16.91 -5.38 10.48
C GLY A 27 -15.73 -6.20 10.00
N CYS A 28 -15.46 -6.18 8.70
CA CYS A 28 -14.23 -6.69 8.12
C CYS A 28 -13.33 -5.51 7.76
N PRO A 29 -12.39 -5.08 8.64
CA PRO A 29 -11.52 -3.96 8.35
C PRO A 29 -10.55 -4.33 7.23
N GLU A 30 -10.42 -3.47 6.24
CA GLU A 30 -9.49 -3.65 5.11
C GLU A 30 -8.02 -3.49 5.55
N TYR A 31 -7.77 -2.67 6.58
CA TYR A 31 -6.42 -2.33 7.04
C TYR A 31 -6.27 -2.53 8.55
N ALA A 32 -5.09 -2.98 8.96
CA ALA A 32 -4.70 -2.88 10.35
C ALA A 32 -4.42 -1.40 10.68
N PHE A 33 -4.89 -0.92 11.85
CA PHE A 33 -4.55 0.42 12.32
C PHE A 33 -3.10 0.49 12.84
N ASN A 34 -2.19 -0.24 12.21
CA ASN A 34 -0.77 -0.28 12.50
C ASN A 34 -0.03 -0.84 11.29
N GLU A 35 0.77 0.00 10.62
CA GLU A 35 1.51 -0.38 9.40
C GLU A 35 2.55 -1.48 9.66
N TYR A 36 3.17 -1.50 10.84
CA TYR A 36 4.16 -2.52 11.16
C TYR A 36 3.54 -3.91 11.30
N LEU A 37 2.36 -3.98 11.89
CA LEU A 37 1.59 -5.23 11.96
C LEU A 37 1.11 -5.63 10.57
N GLN A 38 0.62 -4.70 9.77
CA GLN A 38 0.15 -4.98 8.43
C GLN A 38 1.27 -5.53 7.54
N ILE A 39 2.42 -4.86 7.50
CA ILE A 39 3.59 -5.32 6.73
C ILE A 39 4.07 -6.68 7.23
N GLY A 40 4.08 -6.90 8.54
CA GLY A 40 4.46 -8.19 9.13
C GLY A 40 3.53 -9.33 8.73
N LEU A 41 2.22 -9.07 8.64
CA LEU A 41 1.23 -10.06 8.23
C LEU A 41 1.22 -10.32 6.72
N GLU A 42 1.43 -9.27 5.90
CA GLU A 42 1.37 -9.37 4.44
C GLU A 42 2.68 -9.85 3.80
N GLN A 43 3.81 -9.40 4.31
CA GLN A 43 5.14 -9.68 3.75
C GLN A 43 5.99 -10.60 4.64
N GLY A 44 5.46 -10.98 5.78
CA GLY A 44 6.16 -11.80 6.77
C GLY A 44 7.30 -11.06 7.46
N ILE A 45 8.00 -11.80 8.34
CA ILE A 45 9.08 -11.23 9.17
C ILE A 45 10.24 -10.68 8.34
N GLY A 46 10.53 -11.29 7.18
CA GLY A 46 11.57 -10.82 6.27
C GLY A 46 11.29 -9.44 5.71
N GLY A 47 10.08 -9.22 5.18
CA GLY A 47 9.64 -7.92 4.69
C GLY A 47 9.60 -6.86 5.79
N TRP A 48 9.18 -7.24 6.98
CA TRP A 48 9.19 -6.38 8.16
C TRP A 48 10.60 -5.90 8.53
N ILE A 49 11.60 -6.80 8.58
CA ILE A 49 12.99 -6.46 8.86
C ILE A 49 13.55 -5.50 7.80
N VAL A 50 13.29 -5.76 6.52
CA VAL A 50 13.71 -4.89 5.41
C VAL A 50 13.11 -3.49 5.55
N PHE A 51 11.82 -3.40 5.83
CA PHE A 51 11.11 -2.13 6.00
C PHE A 51 11.66 -1.31 7.18
N VAL A 52 11.81 -1.92 8.35
CA VAL A 52 12.35 -1.25 9.55
C VAL A 52 13.81 -0.83 9.32
N SER A 53 14.62 -1.69 8.69
CA SER A 53 16.00 -1.37 8.35
C SER A 53 16.11 -0.21 7.38
N TRP A 54 15.21 -0.13 6.41
CA TRP A 54 15.13 0.97 5.45
C TRP A 54 14.79 2.30 6.12
N LEU A 55 13.77 2.34 7.00
CA LEU A 55 13.45 3.52 7.80
C LEU A 55 14.62 3.94 8.72
N GLY A 56 15.23 2.96 9.39
CA GLY A 56 16.40 3.19 10.24
C GLY A 56 17.58 3.76 9.45
N SER A 57 17.82 3.29 8.24
CA SER A 57 18.88 3.83 7.36
C SER A 57 18.62 5.28 6.96
N MET A 58 17.39 5.64 6.64
CA MET A 58 17.01 7.04 6.37
C MET A 58 17.33 7.95 7.54
N MET A 59 16.95 7.54 8.76
CA MET A 59 17.22 8.30 9.98
C MET A 59 18.73 8.39 10.25
N TYR A 60 19.47 7.28 10.12
CA TYR A 60 20.92 7.26 10.32
C TYR A 60 21.62 8.23 9.38
N TYR A 61 21.37 8.15 8.07
CA TYR A 61 21.96 9.06 7.09
C TYR A 61 21.52 10.51 7.30
N GLY A 62 20.25 10.74 7.65
CA GLY A 62 19.73 12.06 7.94
C GLY A 62 20.43 12.75 9.12
N ILE A 63 20.68 12.02 10.20
CA ILE A 63 21.45 12.51 11.37
C ILE A 63 22.90 12.79 10.95
N ARG A 64 23.54 11.84 10.25
CA ARG A 64 24.92 11.99 9.76
C ARG A 64 25.10 13.19 8.85
N ASN A 65 24.12 13.44 7.98
CA ASN A 65 24.15 14.55 7.02
C ASN A 65 23.58 15.87 7.61
N ARG A 66 23.30 15.90 8.91
CA ARG A 66 22.73 17.05 9.64
C ARG A 66 21.42 17.57 9.05
N GLN A 67 20.60 16.67 8.52
CA GLN A 67 19.27 16.97 7.97
C GLN A 67 18.17 16.80 9.04
N HIS A 68 18.32 17.47 10.18
CA HIS A 68 17.47 17.25 11.36
C HIS A 68 15.97 17.47 11.09
N GLY A 69 15.62 18.41 10.20
CA GLY A 69 14.23 18.65 9.81
C GLY A 69 13.62 17.46 9.09
N ALA A 70 14.36 16.87 8.13
CA ALA A 70 13.90 15.70 7.40
C ALA A 70 13.81 14.47 8.32
N VAL A 71 14.78 14.30 9.24
CA VAL A 71 14.74 13.23 10.25
C VAL A 71 13.50 13.37 11.14
N GLY A 72 13.17 14.59 11.58
CA GLY A 72 11.96 14.86 12.35
C GLY A 72 10.69 14.50 11.58
N GLY A 73 10.63 14.80 10.27
CA GLY A 73 9.52 14.41 9.41
C GLY A 73 9.39 12.89 9.25
N VAL A 74 10.50 12.18 9.04
CA VAL A 74 10.51 10.70 8.99
C VAL A 74 10.05 10.13 10.32
N LEU A 75 10.55 10.64 11.46
CA LEU A 75 10.16 10.19 12.79
C LEU A 75 8.67 10.41 13.04
N ALA A 76 8.12 11.54 12.63
CA ALA A 76 6.69 11.81 12.76
C ALA A 76 5.85 10.78 11.97
N LEU A 77 6.25 10.44 10.74
CA LEU A 77 5.58 9.39 9.96
C LEU A 77 5.72 8.01 10.60
N VAL A 78 6.90 7.67 11.14
CA VAL A 78 7.17 6.43 11.88
C VAL A 78 6.23 6.29 13.07
N VAL A 79 6.08 7.35 13.87
CA VAL A 79 5.17 7.37 15.02
C VAL A 79 3.70 7.28 14.57
N PHE A 80 3.33 8.02 13.52
CA PHE A 80 1.97 7.98 12.98
C PHE A 80 1.61 6.60 12.45
N ALA A 81 2.54 5.90 11.81
CA ALA A 81 2.37 4.54 11.31
C ALA A 81 2.13 3.48 12.42
N MET A 82 2.43 3.79 13.69
CA MET A 82 2.15 2.90 14.83
C MET A 82 0.67 2.87 15.23
N SER A 83 -0.07 3.94 14.93
CA SER A 83 -1.47 4.09 15.36
C SER A 83 -2.43 4.35 14.21
N SER A 84 -1.95 4.26 12.98
CA SER A 84 -2.73 4.51 11.76
C SER A 84 -2.13 3.78 10.56
N TYR A 85 -2.71 3.99 9.39
CA TYR A 85 -2.31 3.40 8.11
C TYR A 85 -1.89 4.45 7.06
N PRO A 86 -0.93 5.35 7.35
CA PRO A 86 -0.56 6.43 6.43
C PRO A 86 -0.01 5.91 5.10
N LEU A 87 0.66 4.76 5.09
CA LEU A 87 1.27 4.21 3.87
C LEU A 87 0.25 3.59 2.90
N GLN A 88 -1.02 3.49 3.29
CA GLN A 88 -2.10 3.15 2.35
C GLN A 88 -2.50 4.36 1.48
N LEU A 89 -2.08 5.55 1.86
CA LEU A 89 -2.35 6.78 1.12
C LEU A 89 -1.13 7.19 0.29
N PRO A 90 -1.26 7.33 -1.05
CA PRO A 90 -0.14 7.67 -1.94
C PRO A 90 0.59 8.97 -1.57
N SER A 91 -0.11 9.94 -0.98
CA SER A 91 0.47 11.21 -0.54
C SER A 91 1.55 11.04 0.53
N PHE A 92 1.35 10.10 1.47
CA PHE A 92 2.35 9.82 2.51
C PHE A 92 3.57 9.06 1.97
N TRP A 93 3.39 8.21 0.96
CA TRP A 93 4.50 7.61 0.24
C TRP A 93 5.38 8.67 -0.43
N VAL A 94 4.77 9.61 -1.13
CA VAL A 94 5.49 10.73 -1.77
C VAL A 94 6.25 11.55 -0.72
N ALA A 95 5.59 11.86 0.40
CA ALA A 95 6.23 12.59 1.51
C ALA A 95 7.41 11.80 2.10
N LEU A 96 7.25 10.51 2.37
CA LEU A 96 8.29 9.64 2.92
C LEU A 96 9.49 9.52 1.97
N MET A 97 9.24 9.33 0.67
CA MET A 97 10.30 9.27 -0.35
C MET A 97 11.06 10.59 -0.47
N PHE A 98 10.35 11.73 -0.44
CA PHE A 98 10.96 13.05 -0.46
C PHE A 98 11.85 13.26 0.78
N LEU A 99 11.33 13.01 1.98
CA LEU A 99 12.08 13.14 3.22
C LEU A 99 13.29 12.21 3.25
N GLY A 100 13.14 10.97 2.76
CA GLY A 100 14.23 10.02 2.63
C GLY A 100 15.32 10.51 1.67
N ALA A 101 14.95 11.06 0.52
CA ALA A 101 15.89 11.65 -0.43
C ALA A 101 16.68 12.82 0.20
N VAL A 102 16.00 13.67 0.96
CA VAL A 102 16.65 14.76 1.71
C VAL A 102 17.60 14.23 2.77
N CYS A 103 17.22 13.18 3.52
CA CYS A 103 18.06 12.54 4.53
C CYS A 103 19.38 11.99 3.95
N VAL A 104 19.35 11.41 2.77
CA VAL A 104 20.53 10.83 2.11
C VAL A 104 21.40 11.87 1.43
N THR A 105 20.86 13.07 1.17
CA THR A 105 21.62 14.12 0.49
C THR A 105 22.75 14.65 1.38
N GLU A 106 23.99 14.38 0.98
CA GLU A 106 25.16 14.97 1.62
C GLU A 106 25.33 16.44 1.17
N LYS A 107 25.66 17.32 2.11
CA LYS A 107 26.20 18.67 1.79
C LYS A 107 27.65 18.49 1.33
N GLY A 108 27.84 18.00 0.10
CA GLY A 108 29.14 17.58 -0.41
C GLY A 108 30.00 18.72 -0.94
N THR A 109 31.31 18.57 -0.76
CA THR A 109 32.36 19.36 -1.36
C THR A 109 32.44 19.08 -2.87
N GLN A 110 32.63 20.11 -3.68
CA GLN A 110 32.51 20.12 -5.16
C GLN A 110 33.31 19.04 -5.94
N ARG A 111 34.28 18.38 -5.37
CA ARG A 111 35.21 17.49 -6.10
C ARG A 111 34.67 16.08 -6.38
N THR A 112 33.72 15.61 -5.61
CA THR A 112 33.10 14.26 -5.78
C THR A 112 31.83 14.30 -6.65
N GLN A 113 31.37 15.50 -7.04
CA GLN A 113 30.10 15.70 -7.72
C GLN A 113 30.02 15.10 -9.14
N ARG A 114 31.11 15.10 -9.91
CA ARG A 114 31.00 14.81 -11.35
C ARG A 114 30.69 13.34 -11.67
N THR A 115 31.29 12.42 -10.94
CA THR A 115 31.03 10.97 -11.13
C THR A 115 29.72 10.55 -10.47
N ARG A 116 29.37 11.18 -9.35
CA ARG A 116 28.09 10.98 -8.66
C ARG A 116 26.90 11.47 -9.50
N ILE A 117 27.01 12.65 -10.11
CA ILE A 117 25.93 13.22 -10.96
C ILE A 117 25.61 12.28 -12.13
N PHE A 118 26.59 11.60 -12.71
CA PHE A 118 26.36 10.67 -13.81
C PHE A 118 25.64 9.41 -13.33
N ALA A 119 26.09 8.82 -12.21
CA ALA A 119 25.46 7.64 -11.61
C ALA A 119 24.03 7.96 -11.11
N GLU A 120 23.81 9.11 -10.49
CA GLU A 120 22.49 9.57 -10.03
C GLU A 120 21.54 9.79 -11.20
N LYS A 121 21.99 10.43 -12.29
CA LYS A 121 21.16 10.61 -13.49
C LYS A 121 20.82 9.29 -14.17
N LEU A 122 21.75 8.34 -14.20
CA LEU A 122 21.51 7.00 -14.73
C LEU A 122 20.48 6.24 -13.89
N LEU A 123 20.59 6.35 -12.57
CA LEU A 123 19.70 5.71 -11.60
C LEU A 123 18.30 6.32 -11.64
N ILE A 124 18.19 7.64 -11.69
CA ILE A 124 16.91 8.34 -11.87
C ILE A 124 16.29 7.98 -13.23
N GLY A 125 17.08 7.95 -14.30
CA GLY A 125 16.62 7.56 -15.62
C GLY A 125 16.10 6.12 -15.68
N SER A 126 16.81 5.17 -15.06
CA SER A 126 16.39 3.76 -15.01
C SER A 126 15.13 3.56 -14.16
N LEU A 127 15.02 4.25 -13.00
CA LEU A 127 13.83 4.22 -12.15
C LEU A 127 12.62 4.85 -12.86
N SER A 128 12.82 5.96 -13.57
CA SER A 128 11.76 6.60 -14.36
C SER A 128 11.29 5.70 -15.48
N LEU A 129 12.22 5.04 -16.20
CA LEU A 129 11.88 4.08 -17.25
C LEU A 129 11.13 2.87 -16.70
N ALA A 130 11.60 2.30 -15.59
CA ALA A 130 10.93 1.19 -14.90
C ALA A 130 9.51 1.58 -14.45
N SER A 131 9.34 2.79 -13.89
CA SER A 131 8.02 3.31 -13.50
C SER A 131 7.08 3.45 -14.68
N VAL A 132 7.55 3.96 -15.83
CA VAL A 132 6.77 4.06 -17.07
C VAL A 132 6.39 2.68 -17.59
N CYS A 133 7.32 1.72 -17.59
CA CYS A 133 7.05 0.34 -18.01
C CYS A 133 6.01 -0.33 -17.11
N LEU A 134 6.10 -0.15 -15.79
CA LEU A 134 5.11 -0.65 -14.83
C LEU A 134 3.74 0.00 -15.05
N PHE A 135 3.70 1.29 -15.30
CA PHE A 135 2.45 2.00 -15.58
C PHE A 135 1.78 1.51 -16.87
N ILE A 136 2.56 1.29 -17.91
CA ILE A 136 2.05 0.72 -19.18
C ILE A 136 1.55 -0.71 -18.97
N GLY A 137 2.29 -1.54 -18.20
CA GLY A 137 1.89 -2.90 -17.86
C GLY A 137 0.59 -2.98 -17.05
N GLN A 138 0.32 -1.97 -16.23
CA GLN A 138 -0.90 -1.89 -15.40
C GLN A 138 -2.14 -1.36 -16.16
N LYS A 139 -1.99 -0.89 -17.40
CA LYS A 139 -3.09 -0.30 -18.16
C LYS A 139 -4.31 -1.22 -18.28
N GLY A 140 -4.08 -2.51 -18.52
CA GLY A 140 -5.15 -3.50 -18.61
C GLY A 140 -5.92 -3.71 -17.31
N ASN A 141 -5.22 -3.67 -16.17
CA ASN A 141 -5.83 -3.75 -14.86
C ASN A 141 -6.61 -2.47 -14.54
N TYR A 142 -6.04 -1.31 -14.84
CA TYR A 142 -6.72 -0.02 -14.65
C TYR A 142 -8.04 0.05 -15.45
N GLU A 143 -8.06 -0.41 -16.69
CA GLU A 143 -9.28 -0.47 -17.50
C GLU A 143 -10.31 -1.43 -16.89
N ALA A 144 -9.88 -2.56 -16.34
CA ALA A 144 -10.77 -3.50 -15.67
C ALA A 144 -11.42 -2.87 -14.42
N TYR A 145 -10.64 -2.23 -13.56
CA TYR A 145 -11.17 -1.51 -12.39
C TYR A 145 -12.12 -0.36 -12.78
N ARG A 146 -11.80 0.38 -13.85
CA ARG A 146 -12.65 1.45 -14.36
C ARG A 146 -13.98 0.94 -14.92
N ARG A 147 -13.97 -0.24 -15.56
CA ARG A 147 -15.19 -0.90 -16.03
C ARG A 147 -16.02 -1.38 -14.86
N TRP A 148 -15.41 -2.03 -13.90
CA TRP A 148 -16.08 -2.48 -12.67
C TRP A 148 -16.74 -1.32 -11.93
N GLY A 149 -16.06 -0.20 -11.69
CA GLY A 149 -16.66 0.96 -11.04
C GLY A 149 -17.87 1.55 -11.78
N ARG A 150 -17.95 1.41 -13.10
CA ARG A 150 -19.15 1.79 -13.86
C ARG A 150 -20.30 0.79 -13.71
N MET A 151 -19.97 -0.50 -13.70
CA MET A 151 -20.95 -1.57 -13.50
C MET A 151 -21.55 -1.54 -12.09
N GLN A 152 -20.75 -1.19 -11.09
CA GLN A 152 -21.19 -1.05 -9.72
C GLN A 152 -22.33 -0.02 -9.54
N MET A 153 -22.32 1.04 -10.35
CA MET A 153 -23.45 1.99 -10.38
C MET A 153 -24.74 1.34 -10.90
N LEU A 154 -24.66 0.49 -11.93
CA LEU A 154 -25.80 -0.22 -12.49
C LEU A 154 -26.28 -1.34 -11.54
N TYR A 155 -25.34 -2.05 -10.92
CA TYR A 155 -25.63 -3.05 -9.90
C TYR A 155 -26.40 -2.46 -8.72
N ASN A 156 -25.98 -1.31 -8.18
CA ASN A 156 -26.67 -0.60 -7.12
C ASN A 156 -28.09 -0.13 -7.52
N ASN A 157 -28.33 0.07 -8.81
CA ASN A 157 -29.65 0.37 -9.37
C ASN A 157 -30.48 -0.89 -9.72
N LYS A 158 -30.00 -2.09 -9.31
CA LYS A 158 -30.66 -3.39 -9.52
C LYS A 158 -30.84 -3.79 -11.00
N ALA A 159 -29.98 -3.26 -11.89
CA ALA A 159 -30.01 -3.60 -13.32
C ALA A 159 -29.10 -4.81 -13.62
N TYR A 160 -29.30 -5.93 -12.92
CA TYR A 160 -28.40 -7.10 -12.92
C TYR A 160 -28.23 -7.74 -14.30
N GLU A 161 -29.33 -7.91 -15.04
CA GLU A 161 -29.28 -8.55 -16.37
C GLU A 161 -28.40 -7.80 -17.37
N SER A 162 -28.32 -6.47 -17.25
CA SER A 162 -27.55 -5.63 -18.15
C SER A 162 -26.03 -5.67 -17.92
N VAL A 163 -25.58 -6.18 -16.78
CA VAL A 163 -24.16 -6.19 -16.37
C VAL A 163 -23.57 -7.59 -16.22
N ALA A 164 -24.38 -8.65 -16.24
CA ALA A 164 -23.95 -10.02 -16.04
C ALA A 164 -22.83 -10.46 -17.01
N GLU A 165 -22.96 -10.19 -18.30
CA GLU A 165 -21.93 -10.51 -19.30
C GLU A 165 -20.63 -9.74 -19.07
N ASP A 166 -20.74 -8.47 -18.63
CA ASP A 166 -19.59 -7.62 -18.35
C ASP A 166 -18.84 -8.10 -17.10
N TYR A 167 -19.52 -8.58 -16.04
CA TYR A 167 -18.88 -9.21 -14.88
C TYR A 167 -18.10 -10.45 -15.30
N HIS A 168 -18.68 -11.34 -16.10
CA HIS A 168 -18.00 -12.53 -16.60
C HIS A 168 -16.74 -12.19 -17.41
N SER A 169 -16.78 -11.13 -18.20
CA SER A 169 -15.63 -10.68 -19.02
C SER A 169 -14.45 -10.18 -18.18
N LEU A 170 -14.69 -9.75 -16.93
CA LEU A 170 -13.69 -9.21 -16.03
C LEU A 170 -13.22 -10.22 -14.97
N HIS A 171 -13.84 -11.41 -14.91
CA HIS A 171 -13.54 -12.45 -13.90
C HIS A 171 -12.05 -12.73 -13.77
N ASP A 172 -11.35 -13.03 -14.87
CA ASP A 172 -9.93 -13.39 -14.82
C ASP A 172 -9.02 -12.30 -14.27
N LYS A 173 -9.42 -11.03 -14.44
CA LYS A 173 -8.63 -9.87 -13.97
C LYS A 173 -8.94 -9.48 -12.54
N LEU A 174 -10.17 -9.72 -12.07
CA LEU A 174 -10.66 -9.23 -10.79
C LEU A 174 -11.00 -10.33 -9.77
N LYS A 175 -10.79 -11.61 -10.12
CA LYS A 175 -11.03 -12.78 -9.23
C LYS A 175 -10.30 -12.73 -7.89
N HIS A 176 -9.27 -11.88 -7.76
CA HIS A 176 -8.55 -11.67 -6.52
C HIS A 176 -9.25 -10.67 -5.57
N LYS A 177 -10.38 -10.07 -6.00
CA LYS A 177 -11.17 -9.13 -5.21
C LYS A 177 -12.43 -9.81 -4.68
N PRO A 178 -12.56 -9.98 -3.34
CA PRO A 178 -13.73 -10.64 -2.75
C PRO A 178 -15.05 -9.92 -3.06
N GLU A 179 -15.02 -8.58 -3.07
CA GLU A 179 -16.19 -7.75 -3.37
C GLU A 179 -16.71 -7.98 -4.80
N PHE A 180 -15.78 -8.07 -5.77
CA PHE A 180 -16.13 -8.38 -7.16
C PHE A 180 -16.77 -9.76 -7.29
N LEU A 181 -16.19 -10.78 -6.64
CA LEU A 181 -16.74 -12.14 -6.64
C LEU A 181 -18.11 -12.24 -5.98
N PHE A 182 -18.35 -11.46 -4.93
CA PHE A 182 -19.64 -11.39 -4.28
C PHE A 182 -20.71 -10.75 -5.18
N GLU A 183 -20.38 -9.67 -5.87
CA GLU A 183 -21.27 -9.01 -6.82
C GLU A 183 -21.56 -9.90 -8.05
N GLU A 184 -20.54 -10.64 -8.55
CA GLU A 184 -20.68 -11.57 -9.68
C GLU A 184 -21.57 -12.78 -9.33
N ALA A 185 -21.58 -13.21 -8.07
CA ALA A 185 -22.33 -14.41 -7.62
C ALA A 185 -23.81 -14.15 -7.34
N GLN A 186 -24.26 -12.90 -7.34
CA GLN A 186 -25.66 -12.51 -7.12
C GLN A 186 -26.43 -12.35 -8.43
#